data_612c9b8a7cdc507625b92569d3cfa8d7
#
_entry.id   612c9b8a7cdc507625b92569d3cfa8d7
#
_cell.length_a   1.000
_cell.length_b   1.000
_cell.length_c   1.000
_cell.angle_alpha   90.00
_cell.angle_beta   90.00
_cell.angle_gamma   90.00
#
_symmetry.space_group_name_H-M   'P 1'
#
loop_
_entity.id
_entity.type
_entity.pdbx_description
1 polymer ?
#
loop_
_entity_poly.entity_id
_entity_poly.type
_entity_poly.pdbx_seq_one_letter_code
_entity_poly.pdbx_strand_id
1 'polypeptide(L)' 'MQWTDGRPIYQQVRDHVVSMIIDGVLDRGDPIPSVRQMAVEGGVNPLTVSKAYQELVDLKIV' A
#
# COMPACT_ATOMS: atom_id res chain seq x y z
N MET A 1 -9.64 -5.92 4.88
CA MET A 1 -8.94 -4.63 4.98
C MET A 1 -9.98 -3.53 5.14
N GLN A 2 -9.85 -2.71 6.14
CA GLN A 2 -10.83 -1.64 6.40
C GLN A 2 -10.15 -0.28 6.24
N TRP A 3 -10.84 0.60 5.54
CA TRP A 3 -10.40 1.97 5.33
C TRP A 3 -11.28 2.91 6.14
N THR A 4 -10.69 3.91 6.78
CA THR A 4 -11.45 4.89 7.54
C THR A 4 -11.83 6.08 6.65
N ASP A 5 -12.95 6.70 6.96
CA ASP A 5 -13.32 7.97 6.35
C ASP A 5 -12.49 9.08 6.96
N GLY A 6 -12.21 10.12 6.44
CA GLY A 6 -11.48 11.24 7.04
C GLY A 6 -10.00 11.30 6.68
N ARG A 7 -9.46 10.25 6.07
CA ARG A 7 -8.11 10.27 5.49
C ARG A 7 -8.18 9.81 4.05
N PRO A 8 -7.35 10.36 3.15
CA PRO A 8 -7.29 9.87 1.78
C PRO A 8 -6.94 8.38 1.75
N ILE A 9 -7.64 7.62 0.91
CA ILE A 9 -7.45 6.17 0.83
C ILE A 9 -6.02 5.83 0.44
N TYR A 10 -5.39 6.59 -0.48
CA TYR A 10 -4.04 6.28 -0.91
C TYR A 10 -3.03 6.33 0.24
N GLN A 11 -3.23 7.22 1.22
CA GLN A 11 -2.37 7.28 2.39
C GLN A 11 -2.55 6.04 3.27
N GLN A 12 -3.77 5.56 3.39
CA GLN A 12 -4.06 4.36 4.16
C GLN A 12 -3.47 3.12 3.50
N VAL A 13 -3.52 3.03 2.18
CA VAL A 13 -2.89 1.95 1.42
C VAL A 13 -1.37 1.98 1.64
N ARG A 14 -0.77 3.16 1.54
CA ARG A 14 0.67 3.34 1.79
C ARG A 14 1.04 2.88 3.19
N ASP A 15 0.31 3.34 4.18
CA ASP A 15 0.58 3.00 5.58
C ASP A 15 0.40 1.51 5.85
N HIS A 16 -0.54 0.88 5.18
CA HIS A 16 -0.75 -0.56 5.28
C HIS A 16 0.48 -1.35 4.80
N VAL A 17 1.06 -0.96 3.66
CA VAL A 17 2.27 -1.60 3.15
C VAL A 17 3.46 -1.35 4.09
N VAL A 18 3.59 -0.13 4.61
CA VAL A 18 4.64 0.19 5.58
C VAL A 18 4.50 -0.68 6.83
N SER A 19 3.28 -0.87 7.32
CA SER A 19 3.03 -1.76 8.46
C SER A 19 3.50 -3.17 8.21
N MET A 20 3.25 -3.71 7.02
CA MET A 20 3.67 -5.06 6.68
C MET A 20 5.20 -5.19 6.73
N ILE A 21 5.92 -4.16 6.33
CA ILE A 21 7.37 -4.16 6.39
C ILE A 21 7.86 -4.07 7.84
N ILE A 22 7.26 -3.18 8.61
CA ILE A 22 7.63 -2.97 10.02
C ILE A 22 7.35 -4.22 10.85
N ASP A 23 6.21 -4.86 10.60
CA ASP A 23 5.79 -6.04 11.37
C ASP A 23 6.52 -7.33 10.93
N GLY A 24 7.37 -7.24 9.91
CA GLY A 24 8.14 -8.38 9.45
C GLY A 24 7.38 -9.35 8.55
N VAL A 25 6.18 -8.97 8.12
CA VAL A 25 5.41 -9.76 7.15
C VAL A 25 6.10 -9.73 5.78
N LEU A 26 6.67 -8.58 5.44
CA LEU A 26 7.48 -8.40 4.25
C LEU A 26 8.87 -7.92 4.66
N ASP A 27 9.89 -8.58 4.16
CA ASP A 27 11.26 -8.09 4.32
C ASP A 27 11.56 -7.06 3.23
N ARG A 28 12.55 -6.24 3.51
CA ARG A 28 13.02 -5.27 2.53
C ARG A 28 13.54 -6.01 1.29
N GLY A 29 12.98 -5.72 0.16
CA GLY A 29 13.32 -6.40 -1.08
C GLY A 29 12.36 -7.52 -1.47
N ASP A 30 11.46 -7.92 -0.57
CA ASP A 30 10.40 -8.85 -0.92
C ASP A 30 9.42 -8.20 -1.88
N PRO A 31 8.80 -8.97 -2.79
CA PRO A 31 7.78 -8.40 -3.66
C PRO A 31 6.55 -7.99 -2.84
N ILE A 32 6.09 -6.77 -3.03
CA ILE A 32 4.82 -6.31 -2.45
C ILE A 32 3.69 -6.77 -3.38
N PRO A 33 2.44 -6.86 -2.86
CA PRO A 33 1.31 -7.22 -3.72
C PRO A 33 1.24 -6.30 -4.93
N SER A 34 0.88 -6.85 -6.08
CA SER A 34 0.73 -6.03 -7.28
C SER A 34 -0.38 -5.00 -7.07
N VAL A 35 -0.35 -3.92 -7.86
CA VAL A 35 -1.40 -2.90 -7.82
C VAL A 35 -2.77 -3.55 -7.99
N ARG A 36 -2.90 -4.45 -8.95
CA ARG A 36 -4.16 -5.13 -9.22
C ARG A 36 -4.62 -5.98 -8.03
N GLN A 37 -3.70 -6.75 -7.44
CA GLN A 37 -4.01 -7.60 -6.29
C GLN A 37 -4.45 -6.75 -5.10
N MET A 38 -3.71 -5.71 -4.79
CA MET A 38 -4.06 -4.81 -3.68
C MET A 38 -5.40 -4.12 -3.92
N ALA A 39 -5.68 -3.72 -5.15
CA ALA A 39 -6.95 -3.09 -5.50
C ALA A 39 -8.13 -4.03 -5.28
N VAL A 40 -7.98 -5.29 -5.67
CA VAL A 40 -9.03 -6.30 -5.48
C VAL A 40 -9.23 -6.61 -4.00
N GLU A 41 -8.15 -6.89 -3.30
CA GLU A 41 -8.22 -7.28 -1.88
C GLU A 41 -8.71 -6.14 -0.99
N GLY A 42 -8.30 -4.91 -1.29
CA GLY A 42 -8.68 -3.75 -0.51
C GLY A 42 -9.98 -3.08 -0.96
N GLY A 43 -10.54 -3.50 -2.09
CA GLY A 43 -11.71 -2.82 -2.65
C GLY A 43 -11.41 -1.39 -3.05
N VAL A 44 -10.21 -1.12 -3.56
CA VAL A 44 -9.71 0.22 -3.86
C VAL A 44 -9.50 0.36 -5.35
N ASN A 45 -9.70 1.57 -5.87
CA ASN A 45 -9.41 1.87 -7.27
C ASN A 45 -7.92 1.65 -7.57
N PRO A 46 -7.58 0.94 -8.65
CA PRO A 46 -6.16 0.71 -9.00
C PRO A 46 -5.33 1.99 -9.13
N LEU A 47 -5.91 3.09 -9.58
CA LEU A 47 -5.19 4.36 -9.67
C LEU A 47 -4.79 4.87 -8.29
N THR A 48 -5.64 4.65 -7.28
CA THR A 48 -5.35 5.01 -5.91
C THR A 48 -4.20 4.17 -5.36
N VAL A 49 -4.19 2.88 -5.66
CA VAL A 49 -3.10 1.98 -5.26
C VAL A 49 -1.79 2.39 -5.94
N SER A 50 -1.85 2.70 -7.23
CA SER A 50 -0.67 3.17 -7.98
C SER A 50 -0.07 4.42 -7.36
N LYS A 51 -0.90 5.36 -6.94
CA LYS A 51 -0.44 6.58 -6.29
C LYS A 51 0.25 6.27 -4.96
N ALA A 52 -0.32 5.37 -4.17
CA ALA A 52 0.28 4.95 -2.91
C ALA A 52 1.64 4.29 -3.12
N TYR A 53 1.73 3.41 -4.10
CA TYR A 53 2.99 2.72 -4.40
C TYR A 53 4.04 3.68 -4.94
N GLN A 54 3.63 4.67 -5.72
CA GLN A 54 4.57 5.70 -6.21
C GLN A 54 5.18 6.48 -5.05
N GLU A 55 4.39 6.80 -4.03
CA GLU A 55 4.93 7.47 -2.84
C GLU A 55 5.95 6.59 -2.11
N LEU A 56 5.69 5.29 -2.01
CA LEU A 56 6.64 4.36 -1.39
C LEU A 56 7.97 4.33 -2.13
N VAL A 57 7.93 4.36 -3.45
CA VAL A 57 9.13 4.42 -4.28
C VAL A 57 9.85 5.75 -4.07
N ASP A 58 9.12 6.86 -4.07
CA ASP A 58 9.69 8.20 -3.88
C ASP A 58 10.36 8.34 -2.51
N LEU A 59 9.80 7.69 -1.48
CA LEU A 59 10.37 7.69 -0.14
C LEU A 59 11.44 6.62 0.05
N LYS A 60 11.71 5.83 -0.98
CA LYS A 60 12.70 4.76 -0.97
C LYS A 60 12.40 3.68 0.06
N ILE A 61 11.13 3.45 0.33
CA ILE A 61 10.69 2.38 1.24
C ILE A 61 10.66 1.04 0.50
N VAL A 62 10.34 1.07 -0.77
CA VAL A 62 10.32 -0.12 -1.63
C VAL A 62 11.10 0.11 -2.90
#